data_d6d7593fb656706f33290e07641bcfb2
#
_entry.id   d6d7593fb656706f33290e07641bcfb2
#
_cell.length_a   1.000
_cell.length_b   1.000
_cell.length_c   1.000
_cell.angle_alpha   90.00
_cell.angle_beta   90.00
_cell.angle_gamma   90.00
#
_symmetry.space_group_name_H-M   'P 1'
#
loop_
_entity.id
_entity.type
_entity.pdbx_description
1 polymer ?
#
loop_
_entity_poly.entity_id
_entity_poly.type
_entity_poly.pdbx_seq_one_letter_code
_entity_poly.pdbx_strand_id
1 'polypeptide(L)'
;SIARDLGLFEYKGETYCSVTPSPEMTAARSKKTSKALSEACEAVVNVKGNATVTLSNDKGEKVVMTYNAKAETFEMDRTKSGKTDFSNEFAAVTKAPTYGKISQFRIFIDKSSVEVLDAEGKMAMTNLVFPSKPYNKLTLKGKGKYMVYQIGK
;
A
#
# COMPACT_ATOMS: atom_id res chain seq x y z
N SER A 1 -0.88 -8.23 -9.67
CA SER A 1 0.30 -7.37 -9.60
C SER A 1 0.25 -6.29 -10.68
N ILE A 2 0.66 -5.08 -10.36
CA ILE A 2 0.70 -3.97 -11.31
C ILE A 2 1.97 -4.00 -12.16
N ALA A 3 1.95 -3.29 -13.29
CA ALA A 3 3.15 -3.06 -14.11
C ALA A 3 4.14 -2.16 -13.36
N ARG A 4 5.42 -2.54 -13.37
CA ARG A 4 6.48 -1.90 -12.61
C ARG A 4 7.72 -1.63 -13.45
N ASP A 5 8.38 -0.52 -13.17
CA ASP A 5 9.69 -0.21 -13.72
C ASP A 5 10.76 -0.55 -12.68
N LEU A 6 11.84 -1.14 -13.12
CA LEU A 6 12.98 -1.51 -12.28
C LEU A 6 14.15 -0.57 -12.52
N GLY A 7 14.85 -0.24 -11.46
CA GLY A 7 16.06 0.57 -11.50
C GLY A 7 16.97 0.23 -10.34
N LEU A 8 17.92 1.10 -10.06
CA LEU A 8 18.86 0.94 -8.95
C LEU A 8 18.90 2.21 -8.12
N PHE A 9 19.13 2.05 -6.83
CA PHE A 9 19.42 3.18 -5.93
C PHE A 9 20.50 2.78 -4.93
N GLU A 10 21.18 3.77 -4.38
CA GLU A 10 22.18 3.56 -3.34
C GLU A 10 21.67 4.06 -2.00
N TYR A 11 21.99 3.30 -0.95
CA TYR A 11 21.69 3.68 0.42
C TYR A 11 22.81 3.17 1.35
N LYS A 12 23.44 4.10 2.08
CA LYS A 12 24.54 3.81 3.01
C LYS A 12 25.64 2.95 2.38
N GLY A 13 26.02 3.26 1.13
CA GLY A 13 27.08 2.58 0.41
C GLY A 13 26.71 1.27 -0.25
N GLU A 14 25.46 0.80 -0.11
CA GLU A 14 24.97 -0.40 -0.76
C GLU A 14 24.04 -0.06 -1.91
N THR A 15 24.01 -0.92 -2.93
CA THR A 15 23.14 -0.77 -4.10
C THR A 15 21.96 -1.71 -4.01
N TYR A 16 20.75 -1.18 -4.20
CA TYR A 16 19.50 -1.90 -4.13
C TYR A 16 18.70 -1.73 -5.42
N CYS A 17 17.81 -2.68 -5.68
CA CYS A 17 16.84 -2.58 -6.78
C CYS A 17 15.72 -1.62 -6.40
N SER A 18 15.45 -0.63 -7.26
CA SER A 18 14.26 0.20 -7.11
C SER A 18 13.10 -0.38 -7.90
N VAL A 19 11.89 -0.21 -7.38
CA VAL A 19 10.65 -0.70 -7.99
C VAL A 19 9.61 0.41 -7.94
N THR A 20 9.25 0.94 -9.10
CA THR A 20 8.22 1.99 -9.19
C THR A 20 7.06 1.52 -10.04
N PRO A 21 5.82 2.00 -9.79
CA PRO A 21 4.73 1.77 -10.73
C PRO A 21 5.09 2.36 -12.10
N SER A 22 4.78 1.64 -13.16
CA SER A 22 5.04 2.16 -14.50
C SER A 22 4.20 3.42 -14.79
N PRO A 23 4.62 4.30 -15.72
CA PRO A 23 3.85 5.51 -16.06
C PRO A 23 2.42 5.21 -16.50
N GLU A 24 2.18 4.05 -17.12
CA GLU A 24 0.85 3.61 -17.53
C GLU A 24 -0.11 3.49 -16.34
N MET A 25 0.39 3.18 -15.15
CA MET A 25 -0.43 3.12 -13.94
C MET A 25 -0.96 4.49 -13.56
N THR A 26 -0.19 5.55 -13.77
CA THR A 26 -0.67 6.93 -13.57
C THR A 26 -1.68 7.32 -14.66
N ALA A 27 -1.43 6.93 -15.89
CA ALA A 27 -2.34 7.18 -17.01
C ALA A 27 -3.69 6.45 -16.86
N ALA A 28 -3.69 5.32 -16.15
CA ALA A 28 -4.90 4.53 -15.88
C ALA A 28 -5.80 5.13 -14.79
N ARG A 29 -5.37 6.18 -14.10
CA ARG A 29 -6.15 6.84 -13.05
C ARG A 29 -7.39 7.54 -13.61
N SER A 30 -8.47 7.49 -12.85
CA SER A 30 -9.66 8.33 -13.13
C SER A 30 -9.31 9.82 -13.02
N LYS A 31 -10.05 10.63 -13.76
CA LYS A 31 -9.91 12.10 -13.67
C LYS A 31 -10.46 12.66 -12.36
N LYS A 32 -11.44 11.99 -11.76
CA LYS A 32 -12.04 12.38 -10.48
C LYS A 32 -11.37 11.62 -9.35
N THR A 33 -11.13 12.32 -8.25
CA THR A 33 -10.61 11.74 -7.02
C THR A 33 -11.74 11.49 -6.02
N SER A 34 -11.50 10.58 -5.07
CA SER A 34 -12.43 10.25 -4.01
C SER A 34 -11.66 10.11 -2.68
N LYS A 35 -12.39 10.05 -1.59
CA LYS A 35 -11.84 9.64 -0.28
C LYS A 35 -12.26 8.21 0.08
N ALA A 36 -13.25 7.67 -0.59
CA ALA A 36 -13.70 6.29 -0.41
C ALA A 36 -12.98 5.36 -1.39
N LEU A 37 -12.77 4.12 -0.95
CA LEU A 37 -12.19 3.08 -1.79
C LEU A 37 -13.24 2.47 -2.70
N SER A 38 -12.79 1.97 -3.83
CA SER A 38 -13.58 1.14 -4.75
C SER A 38 -12.90 -0.21 -4.95
N GLU A 39 -13.54 -1.12 -5.67
CA GLU A 39 -13.04 -2.48 -5.87
C GLU A 39 -11.64 -2.51 -6.53
N ALA A 40 -11.40 -1.59 -7.47
CA ALA A 40 -10.09 -1.43 -8.11
C ALA A 40 -9.70 0.05 -8.06
N CYS A 41 -8.73 0.39 -7.23
CA CYS A 41 -8.34 1.78 -7.04
C CYS A 41 -6.88 1.90 -6.60
N GLU A 42 -6.38 3.13 -6.71
CA GLU A 42 -5.10 3.52 -6.17
C GLU A 42 -5.31 4.61 -5.11
N ALA A 43 -4.80 4.40 -3.91
CA ALA A 43 -4.70 5.44 -2.90
C ALA A 43 -3.29 6.00 -2.90
N VAL A 44 -3.18 7.31 -3.10
CA VAL A 44 -1.91 8.04 -3.01
C VAL A 44 -1.88 8.71 -1.65
N VAL A 45 -0.93 8.32 -0.80
CA VAL A 45 -0.82 8.76 0.59
C VAL A 45 0.47 9.53 0.77
N ASN A 46 0.35 10.82 1.03
CA ASN A 46 1.49 11.68 1.36
C ASN A 46 1.67 11.71 2.87
N VAL A 47 2.89 11.49 3.33
CA VAL A 47 3.20 11.41 4.77
C VAL A 47 4.34 12.34 5.15
N LYS A 48 4.32 12.80 6.40
CA LYS A 48 5.37 13.64 7.01
C LYS A 48 5.85 12.98 8.30
N GLY A 49 6.40 11.77 8.19
CA GLY A 49 6.83 10.98 9.33
C GLY A 49 5.93 9.77 9.55
N ASN A 50 5.83 9.32 10.80
CA ASN A 50 5.05 8.13 11.15
C ASN A 50 3.60 8.24 10.70
N ALA A 51 3.09 7.15 10.14
CA ALA A 51 1.70 7.09 9.68
C ALA A 51 1.16 5.67 9.79
N THR A 52 -0.15 5.57 10.02
CA THR A 52 -0.89 4.32 9.98
C THR A 52 -2.04 4.48 9.00
N VAL A 53 -2.10 3.59 8.01
CA VAL A 53 -3.17 3.53 7.02
C VAL A 53 -3.96 2.24 7.25
N THR A 54 -5.27 2.37 7.42
CA THR A 54 -6.16 1.23 7.59
C THR A 54 -7.15 1.18 6.43
N LEU A 55 -7.20 0.04 5.75
CA LEU A 55 -8.25 -0.28 4.77
C LEU A 55 -9.27 -1.16 5.50
N SER A 56 -10.54 -0.83 5.41
CA SER A 56 -11.58 -1.57 6.14
C SER A 56 -12.89 -1.62 5.38
N ASN A 57 -13.79 -2.50 5.83
CA ASN A 57 -15.15 -2.63 5.33
C ASN A 57 -16.14 -2.73 6.50
N ASP A 58 -17.45 -2.83 6.17
CA ASP A 58 -18.52 -2.86 7.16
C ASP A 58 -18.58 -4.18 7.95
N LYS A 59 -17.82 -5.19 7.54
CA LYS A 59 -17.72 -6.48 8.23
C LYS A 59 -16.64 -6.50 9.30
N GLY A 60 -15.94 -5.38 9.53
CA GLY A 60 -14.85 -5.29 10.48
C GLY A 60 -13.54 -5.92 9.98
N GLU A 61 -13.51 -6.35 8.72
CA GLU A 61 -12.29 -6.84 8.08
C GLU A 61 -11.39 -5.65 7.74
N LYS A 62 -10.09 -5.80 7.96
CA LYS A 62 -9.15 -4.69 7.78
C LYS A 62 -7.74 -5.14 7.47
N VAL A 63 -7.02 -4.28 6.75
CA VAL A 63 -5.58 -4.33 6.56
C VAL A 63 -4.99 -3.08 7.20
N VAL A 64 -4.00 -3.24 8.07
CA VAL A 64 -3.36 -2.13 8.77
C VAL A 64 -1.92 -2.01 8.30
N MET A 65 -1.58 -0.85 7.77
CA MET A 65 -0.23 -0.53 7.29
C MET A 65 0.39 0.52 8.20
N THR A 66 1.59 0.27 8.69
CA THR A 66 2.29 1.16 9.60
C THR A 66 3.66 1.54 9.05
N TYR A 67 3.90 2.82 8.89
CA TYR A 67 5.20 3.38 8.54
C TYR A 67 5.83 3.99 9.80
N ASN A 68 7.03 3.52 10.13
CA ASN A 68 7.85 4.07 11.20
C ASN A 68 9.07 4.76 10.58
N ALA A 69 9.06 6.08 10.57
CA ALA A 69 10.10 6.86 9.91
C ALA A 69 11.46 6.73 10.61
N LYS A 70 11.47 6.68 11.94
CA LYS A 70 12.70 6.56 12.74
C LYS A 70 13.36 5.19 12.55
N ALA A 71 12.57 4.13 12.59
CA ALA A 71 13.05 2.76 12.39
C ALA A 71 13.28 2.43 10.91
N GLU A 72 12.81 3.26 9.98
CA GLU A 72 12.87 3.05 8.53
C GLU A 72 12.24 1.71 8.15
N THR A 73 11.03 1.46 8.66
CA THR A 73 10.29 0.23 8.42
C THR A 73 8.86 0.50 7.99
N PHE A 74 8.35 -0.41 7.17
CA PHE A 74 6.94 -0.48 6.77
C PHE A 74 6.41 -1.87 7.09
N GLU A 75 5.23 -1.93 7.72
CA GLU A 75 4.56 -3.18 8.06
C GLU A 75 3.16 -3.21 7.47
N MET A 76 2.74 -4.39 7.02
CA MET A 76 1.35 -4.65 6.63
C MET A 76 0.83 -5.83 7.44
N ASP A 77 -0.19 -5.55 8.26
CA ASP A 77 -0.89 -6.52 9.08
C ASP A 77 -2.18 -6.93 8.38
N ARG A 78 -2.25 -8.18 7.94
CA ARG A 78 -3.44 -8.77 7.31
C ARG A 78 -4.10 -9.84 8.17
N THR A 79 -3.79 -9.89 9.45
CA THR A 79 -4.34 -10.91 10.36
C THR A 79 -5.85 -10.86 10.48
N LYS A 80 -6.46 -9.70 10.22
CA LYS A 80 -7.92 -9.48 10.25
C LYS A 80 -8.46 -9.03 8.89
N SER A 81 -7.79 -9.41 7.81
CA SER A 81 -8.09 -8.92 6.46
C SER A 81 -9.31 -9.55 5.80
N GLY A 82 -9.81 -10.66 6.32
CA GLY A 82 -10.89 -11.44 5.77
C GLY A 82 -10.70 -12.90 6.07
N LYS A 83 -10.89 -13.78 5.08
CA LYS A 83 -10.63 -15.21 5.26
C LYS A 83 -9.12 -15.45 5.35
N THR A 84 -8.68 -16.03 6.47
CA THR A 84 -7.26 -16.29 6.77
C THR A 84 -7.01 -17.69 7.32
N ASP A 85 -8.05 -18.50 7.49
CA ASP A 85 -8.02 -19.77 8.22
C ASP A 85 -7.60 -20.98 7.38
N PHE A 86 -7.36 -20.79 6.08
CA PHE A 86 -6.96 -21.88 5.17
C PHE A 86 -5.47 -22.21 5.28
N SER A 87 -4.68 -21.40 5.95
CA SER A 87 -3.26 -21.63 6.20
C SER A 87 -2.83 -20.91 7.47
N ASN A 88 -2.06 -21.60 8.33
CA ASN A 88 -1.53 -21.01 9.56
C ASN A 88 -0.53 -19.87 9.31
N GLU A 89 0.06 -19.83 8.11
CA GLU A 89 1.05 -18.82 7.73
C GLU A 89 0.44 -17.61 7.05
N PHE A 90 -0.82 -17.71 6.63
CA PHE A 90 -1.47 -16.62 5.88
C PHE A 90 -1.76 -15.40 6.76
N ALA A 91 -2.26 -15.61 7.96
CA ALA A 91 -2.55 -14.52 8.91
C ALA A 91 -1.25 -13.97 9.49
N ALA A 92 -0.59 -13.11 8.74
CA ALA A 92 0.76 -12.64 9.05
C ALA A 92 0.87 -11.11 9.01
N VAL A 93 1.89 -10.63 9.71
CA VAL A 93 2.40 -9.26 9.57
C VAL A 93 3.66 -9.35 8.72
N THR A 94 3.66 -8.68 7.57
CA THR A 94 4.85 -8.59 6.72
C THR A 94 5.55 -7.26 6.97
N LYS A 95 6.88 -7.29 6.99
CA LYS A 95 7.70 -6.13 7.31
C LYS A 95 8.80 -5.95 6.26
N ALA A 96 9.04 -4.71 5.88
CA ALA A 96 10.08 -4.35 4.91
C ALA A 96 10.84 -3.11 5.39
N PRO A 97 12.16 -3.01 5.08
CA PRO A 97 12.89 -1.78 5.28
C PRO A 97 12.47 -0.75 4.24
N THR A 98 12.54 0.54 4.58
CA THR A 98 12.22 1.63 3.65
C THR A 98 13.47 2.32 3.09
N TYR A 99 14.65 1.97 3.59
CA TYR A 99 15.94 2.55 3.14
C TYR A 99 15.90 4.08 3.10
N GLY A 100 15.57 4.69 4.24
CA GLY A 100 15.43 6.12 4.38
C GLY A 100 13.99 6.56 4.57
N LYS A 101 13.77 7.86 4.48
CA LYS A 101 12.45 8.47 4.68
C LYS A 101 11.59 8.30 3.43
N ILE A 102 10.32 7.98 3.68
CA ILE A 102 9.28 7.93 2.66
C ILE A 102 8.42 9.18 2.78
N SER A 103 8.09 9.80 1.65
CA SER A 103 7.18 10.94 1.58
C SER A 103 5.84 10.59 0.94
N GLN A 104 5.78 9.56 0.11
CA GLN A 104 4.55 9.16 -0.56
C GLN A 104 4.51 7.65 -0.76
N PHE A 105 3.38 7.06 -0.39
CA PHE A 105 3.04 5.69 -0.72
C PHE A 105 1.99 5.65 -1.83
N ARG A 106 2.13 4.71 -2.75
CA ARG A 106 1.11 4.38 -3.75
C ARG A 106 0.56 3.00 -3.41
N ILE A 107 -0.72 2.95 -3.06
CA ILE A 107 -1.40 1.73 -2.59
C ILE A 107 -2.40 1.32 -3.65
N PHE A 108 -2.14 0.18 -4.29
CA PHE A 108 -3.02 -0.39 -5.31
C PHE A 108 -3.86 -1.47 -4.67
N ILE A 109 -5.18 -1.28 -4.72
CA ILE A 109 -6.16 -2.16 -4.10
C ILE A 109 -6.96 -2.80 -5.22
N ASP A 110 -7.01 -4.13 -5.20
CA ASP A 110 -7.82 -4.91 -6.09
C ASP A 110 -8.65 -5.89 -5.25
N LYS A 111 -9.52 -6.67 -5.89
CA LYS A 111 -10.43 -7.60 -5.25
C LYS A 111 -9.74 -8.55 -4.26
N SER A 112 -8.55 -9.01 -4.57
CA SER A 112 -7.83 -10.01 -3.77
C SER A 112 -6.37 -9.65 -3.48
N SER A 113 -5.96 -8.39 -3.69
CA SER A 113 -4.58 -7.98 -3.42
C SER A 113 -4.50 -6.53 -2.94
N VAL A 114 -3.51 -6.29 -2.09
CA VAL A 114 -3.07 -4.96 -1.70
C VAL A 114 -1.58 -4.86 -1.99
N GLU A 115 -1.22 -3.91 -2.82
CA GLU A 115 0.14 -3.70 -3.28
C GLU A 115 0.57 -2.28 -2.94
N VAL A 116 1.65 -2.15 -2.17
CA VAL A 116 2.15 -0.85 -1.69
C VAL A 116 3.54 -0.61 -2.24
N LEU A 117 3.75 0.56 -2.83
CA LEU A 117 5.05 0.99 -3.31
C LEU A 117 5.36 2.38 -2.77
N ASP A 118 6.63 2.59 -2.39
CA ASP A 118 7.18 3.92 -2.23
C ASP A 118 7.24 4.60 -3.61
N ALA A 119 6.82 5.84 -3.69
CA ALA A 119 6.83 6.58 -4.97
C ALA A 119 8.23 6.73 -5.56
N GLU A 120 9.28 6.71 -4.74
CA GLU A 120 10.68 6.76 -5.18
C GLU A 120 11.29 5.38 -5.43
N GLY A 121 10.53 4.31 -5.19
CA GLY A 121 10.94 2.96 -5.53
C GLY A 121 11.80 2.22 -4.50
N LYS A 122 11.95 2.75 -3.29
CA LYS A 122 12.79 2.14 -2.26
C LYS A 122 12.14 0.95 -1.55
N MET A 123 10.82 0.83 -1.62
CA MET A 123 10.08 -0.26 -0.98
C MET A 123 8.89 -0.67 -1.84
N ALA A 124 8.64 -1.96 -1.93
CA ALA A 124 7.45 -2.54 -2.54
C ALA A 124 7.02 -3.75 -1.72
N MET A 125 5.71 -3.89 -1.51
CA MET A 125 5.13 -4.99 -0.76
C MET A 125 3.78 -5.37 -1.36
N THR A 126 3.59 -6.65 -1.64
CA THR A 126 2.34 -7.17 -2.19
C THR A 126 1.83 -8.29 -1.31
N ASN A 127 0.57 -8.19 -0.88
CA ASN A 127 -0.10 -9.25 -0.12
C ASN A 127 -1.45 -9.59 -0.74
N LEU A 128 -1.76 -10.88 -0.75
CA LEU A 128 -3.11 -11.35 -1.07
C LEU A 128 -4.02 -11.13 0.13
N VAL A 129 -5.28 -10.82 -0.15
CA VAL A 129 -6.33 -10.62 0.86
C VAL A 129 -7.62 -11.24 0.35
N PHE A 130 -8.46 -11.75 1.24
CA PHE A 130 -9.72 -12.37 0.86
C PHE A 130 -10.87 -11.85 1.73
N PRO A 131 -11.18 -10.54 1.64
CA PRO A 131 -12.30 -9.98 2.38
C PRO A 131 -13.64 -10.51 1.84
N SER A 132 -14.64 -10.62 2.71
CA SER A 132 -15.98 -11.04 2.31
C SER A 132 -16.73 -9.96 1.53
N LYS A 133 -16.32 -8.71 1.72
CA LYS A 133 -16.76 -7.54 0.94
C LYS A 133 -15.55 -6.67 0.62
N PRO A 134 -15.55 -5.93 -0.50
CA PRO A 134 -14.46 -5.00 -0.80
C PRO A 134 -14.23 -4.00 0.34
N TYR A 135 -12.97 -3.63 0.57
CA TYR A 135 -12.67 -2.53 1.46
C TYR A 135 -13.22 -1.24 0.84
N ASN A 136 -13.97 -0.48 1.62
CA ASN A 136 -14.61 0.75 1.16
C ASN A 136 -14.15 2.01 1.89
N LYS A 137 -13.34 1.85 2.94
CA LYS A 137 -12.89 2.96 3.77
C LYS A 137 -11.39 2.93 3.98
N LEU A 138 -10.75 4.09 3.81
CA LEU A 138 -9.37 4.31 4.20
C LEU A 138 -9.34 5.28 5.37
N THR A 139 -8.57 4.95 6.41
CA THR A 139 -8.31 5.82 7.55
C THR A 139 -6.81 6.09 7.62
N LEU A 140 -6.42 7.36 7.71
CA LEU A 140 -5.04 7.78 7.88
C LEU A 140 -4.85 8.40 9.26
N LYS A 141 -3.93 7.85 10.04
CA LYS A 141 -3.43 8.44 11.28
C LYS A 141 -2.02 8.93 11.07
N GLY A 142 -1.71 10.13 11.56
CA GLY A 142 -0.42 10.77 11.37
C GLY A 142 -0.54 12.03 10.52
N LYS A 143 0.57 12.74 10.34
CA LYS A 143 0.60 13.96 9.52
C LYS A 143 0.66 13.58 8.05
N GLY A 144 -0.36 13.96 7.29
CA GLY A 144 -0.41 13.68 5.87
C GLY A 144 -1.81 13.82 5.31
N LYS A 145 -1.97 13.44 4.07
CA LYS A 145 -3.25 13.42 3.36
C LYS A 145 -3.22 12.37 2.26
N TYR A 146 -4.41 11.99 1.81
CA TYR A 146 -4.52 10.99 0.76
C TYR A 146 -5.58 11.36 -0.26
N MET A 147 -5.48 10.76 -1.43
CA MET A 147 -6.46 10.78 -2.50
C MET A 147 -6.64 9.39 -3.07
N VAL A 148 -7.85 9.08 -3.51
CA VAL A 148 -8.16 7.79 -4.16
C VAL A 148 -8.54 8.04 -5.60
N TYR A 149 -7.95 7.26 -6.50
CA TYR A 149 -8.27 7.22 -7.93
C TYR A 149 -8.83 5.85 -8.29
N GLN A 150 -9.87 5.80 -9.08
CA GLN A 150 -10.29 4.55 -9.71
C GLN A 150 -9.30 4.18 -10.80
N ILE A 151 -9.10 2.88 -11.01
CA ILE A 151 -8.17 2.34 -12.00
C ILE A 151 -8.94 1.51 -13.03
N GLY A 152 -8.49 1.57 -14.29
CA GLY A 152 -8.95 0.68 -15.33
C GLY A 152 -10.13 1.17 -16.16
N LYS A 153 -10.44 2.44 -16.09
CA LYS A 153 -11.44 3.02 -17.01
C LYS A 153 -11.14 4.45 -17.38
#